data_40293d5f4f60215e3757e2853e530046
#
_entry.id   40293d5f4f60215e3757e2853e530046
#
_cell.length_a   1.000
_cell.length_b   1.000
_cell.length_c   1.000
_cell.angle_alpha   90.00
_cell.angle_beta   90.00
_cell.angle_gamma   90.00
#
_symmetry.space_group_name_H-M   'P 1'
#
loop_
_entity.id
_entity.type
_entity.pdbx_description
1 polymer ?
#
loop_
_entity_poly.entity_id
_entity_poly.type
_entity_poly.pdbx_seq_one_letter_code
_entity_poly.pdbx_strand_id
1 'polypeptide(L)'
;AKAAYPYMKAQGGGVILNASSFAALDPNAGRATYSAAKAAVKNLSASMAAEFAAVNIRVLAYVPGMIATEIAAESIEKYGDALLADIPCRRFGTPEDLGKVLVFLASDAAGYMNGCHVEISGGKRCVQNPQFSYQ
;
A
#
# COMPACT_ATOMS: atom_id res chain seq x y z
N ALA A 1 4.24 -14.02 7.80
CA ALA A 1 3.30 -15.02 7.28
C ALA A 1 3.56 -16.40 7.89
N LYS A 2 4.79 -16.97 7.78
CA LYS A 2 5.09 -18.35 8.24
C LYS A 2 4.67 -18.63 9.69
N ALA A 3 4.93 -17.70 10.62
CA ALA A 3 4.57 -17.87 12.03
C ALA A 3 3.05 -17.77 12.28
N ALA A 4 2.33 -16.92 11.53
CA ALA A 4 0.89 -16.74 11.71
C ALA A 4 0.05 -17.83 11.02
N TYR A 5 0.57 -18.42 9.94
CA TYR A 5 -0.16 -19.40 9.11
C TYR A 5 -0.81 -20.53 9.89
N PRO A 6 -0.10 -21.27 10.80
CA PRO A 6 -0.71 -22.41 11.50
C PRO A 6 -1.89 -21.98 12.38
N TYR A 7 -1.81 -20.82 13.01
CA TYR A 7 -2.87 -20.30 13.86
C TYR A 7 -4.09 -19.86 13.03
N MET A 8 -3.86 -19.14 11.93
CA MET A 8 -4.92 -18.74 11.01
C MET A 8 -5.62 -19.96 10.39
N LYS A 9 -4.86 -20.96 9.97
CA LYS A 9 -5.42 -22.22 9.46
C LYS A 9 -6.27 -22.93 10.52
N ALA A 10 -5.80 -23.02 11.75
CA ALA A 10 -6.52 -23.70 12.84
C ALA A 10 -7.84 -22.99 13.20
N GLN A 11 -7.91 -21.66 13.09
CA GLN A 11 -9.15 -20.89 13.33
C GLN A 11 -10.08 -20.82 12.12
N GLY A 12 -9.72 -21.41 10.98
CA GLY A 12 -10.56 -21.46 9.77
C GLY A 12 -10.38 -20.30 8.79
N GLY A 13 -9.37 -19.48 8.94
CA GLY A 13 -9.05 -18.41 8.00
C GLY A 13 -8.42 -17.18 8.62
N GLY A 14 -8.27 -16.13 7.83
CA GLY A 14 -7.71 -14.86 8.29
C GLY A 14 -7.33 -13.93 7.15
N VAL A 15 -6.74 -12.79 7.50
CA VAL A 15 -6.27 -11.80 6.54
C VAL A 15 -4.85 -11.38 6.86
N ILE A 16 -3.98 -11.35 5.84
CA ILE A 16 -2.62 -10.82 5.93
C ILE A 16 -2.55 -9.57 5.05
N LEU A 17 -2.22 -8.43 5.66
CA LEU A 17 -2.02 -7.17 4.97
C LEU A 17 -0.55 -6.79 5.02
N ASN A 18 0.12 -6.82 3.88
CA ASN A 18 1.54 -6.52 3.76
C ASN A 18 1.77 -5.08 3.30
N ALA A 19 2.61 -4.35 4.02
CA ALA A 19 2.99 -3.00 3.67
C ALA A 19 4.00 -2.99 2.50
N SER A 20 3.54 -2.69 1.30
CA SER A 20 4.39 -2.32 0.17
C SER A 20 4.69 -0.82 0.20
N SER A 21 4.86 -0.18 -0.92
CA SER A 21 5.08 1.26 -1.06
C SER A 21 4.77 1.68 -2.50
N PHE A 22 4.48 2.96 -2.68
CA PHE A 22 4.44 3.57 -4.02
C PHE A 22 5.77 3.35 -4.78
N ALA A 23 6.90 3.33 -4.07
CA ALA A 23 8.21 3.02 -4.64
C ALA A 23 8.32 1.60 -5.27
N ALA A 24 7.38 0.71 -5.00
CA ALA A 24 7.28 -0.59 -5.67
C ALA A 24 6.65 -0.51 -7.07
N LEU A 25 5.97 0.58 -7.36
CA LEU A 25 5.29 0.86 -8.63
C LEU A 25 6.09 1.86 -9.47
N ASP A 26 6.66 2.87 -8.81
CA ASP A 26 7.42 3.95 -9.40
C ASP A 26 8.68 4.19 -8.55
N PRO A 27 9.83 3.61 -8.96
CA PRO A 27 11.04 3.63 -8.16
C PRO A 27 11.62 5.03 -7.99
N ASN A 28 12.08 5.34 -6.78
CA ASN A 28 12.74 6.61 -6.50
C ASN A 28 14.24 6.55 -6.81
N ALA A 29 14.77 7.58 -7.46
CA ALA A 29 16.21 7.77 -7.60
C ALA A 29 16.89 7.78 -6.22
N GLY A 30 18.03 7.12 -6.09
CA GLY A 30 18.78 7.01 -4.84
C GLY A 30 18.19 6.00 -3.82
N ARG A 31 17.06 5.33 -4.11
CA ARG A 31 16.42 4.35 -3.21
C ARG A 31 16.17 2.99 -3.87
N ALA A 32 17.09 2.54 -4.74
CA ALA A 32 16.94 1.31 -5.52
C ALA A 32 16.65 0.07 -4.66
N THR A 33 17.40 -0.15 -3.60
CA THR A 33 17.20 -1.29 -2.67
C THR A 33 15.86 -1.26 -1.97
N TYR A 34 15.43 -0.09 -1.53
CA TYR A 34 14.10 0.07 -0.92
C TYR A 34 12.99 -0.25 -1.92
N SER A 35 13.07 0.30 -3.13
CA SER A 35 12.10 0.06 -4.20
C SER A 35 12.03 -1.43 -4.57
N ALA A 36 13.19 -2.08 -4.73
CA ALA A 36 13.26 -3.52 -5.00
C ALA A 36 12.64 -4.36 -3.87
N ALA A 37 12.94 -4.02 -2.60
CA ALA A 37 12.38 -4.71 -1.45
C ALA A 37 10.85 -4.57 -1.40
N LYS A 38 10.30 -3.38 -1.66
CA LYS A 38 8.86 -3.13 -1.66
C LYS A 38 8.15 -3.77 -2.86
N ALA A 39 8.79 -3.86 -4.02
CA ALA A 39 8.31 -4.64 -5.16
C ALA A 39 8.28 -6.15 -4.84
N ALA A 40 9.31 -6.66 -4.16
CA ALA A 40 9.32 -8.04 -3.69
C ALA A 40 8.17 -8.35 -2.73
N VAL A 41 7.89 -7.46 -1.76
CA VAL A 41 6.74 -7.60 -0.83
C VAL A 41 5.43 -7.66 -1.59
N LYS A 42 5.23 -6.80 -2.61
CA LYS A 42 4.03 -6.80 -3.44
C LYS A 42 3.83 -8.14 -4.14
N ASN A 43 4.86 -8.63 -4.82
CA ASN A 43 4.78 -9.89 -5.58
C ASN A 43 4.66 -11.12 -4.67
N LEU A 44 5.39 -11.14 -3.55
CA LEU A 44 5.26 -12.19 -2.54
C LEU A 44 3.84 -12.28 -1.99
N SER A 45 3.18 -11.15 -1.78
CA SER A 45 1.78 -11.12 -1.32
C SER A 45 0.84 -11.81 -2.31
N ALA A 46 1.03 -11.60 -3.61
CA ALA A 46 0.24 -12.26 -4.64
C ALA A 46 0.46 -13.79 -4.67
N SER A 47 1.72 -14.25 -4.54
CA SER A 47 2.03 -15.68 -4.45
C SER A 47 1.40 -16.32 -3.21
N MET A 48 1.59 -15.69 -2.04
CA MET A 48 0.99 -16.19 -0.78
C MET A 48 -0.54 -16.22 -0.84
N ALA A 49 -1.17 -15.29 -1.56
CA ALA A 49 -2.63 -15.26 -1.71
C ALA A 49 -3.15 -16.54 -2.41
N ALA A 50 -2.46 -17.00 -3.44
CA ALA A 50 -2.80 -18.25 -4.12
C ALA A 50 -2.54 -19.48 -3.23
N GLU A 51 -1.38 -19.52 -2.56
CA GLU A 51 -0.98 -20.63 -1.71
C GLU A 51 -1.91 -20.81 -0.49
N PHE A 52 -2.41 -19.71 0.09
CA PHE A 52 -3.18 -19.75 1.33
C PHE A 52 -4.70 -19.74 1.12
N ALA A 53 -5.17 -19.55 -0.10
CA ALA A 53 -6.60 -19.52 -0.42
C ALA A 53 -7.33 -20.79 0.00
N ALA A 54 -6.69 -21.97 -0.16
CA ALA A 54 -7.26 -23.25 0.21
C ALA A 54 -7.61 -23.40 1.70
N VAL A 55 -7.06 -22.55 2.56
CA VAL A 55 -7.34 -22.51 4.00
C VAL A 55 -8.03 -21.21 4.43
N ASN A 56 -8.70 -20.56 3.48
CA ASN A 56 -9.48 -19.35 3.70
C ASN A 56 -8.67 -18.18 4.29
N ILE A 57 -7.39 -18.06 3.91
CA ILE A 57 -6.55 -16.91 4.28
C ILE A 57 -6.40 -16.00 3.06
N ARG A 58 -6.84 -14.77 3.17
CA ARG A 58 -6.62 -13.71 2.18
C ARG A 58 -5.29 -13.01 2.43
N VAL A 59 -4.56 -12.72 1.38
CA VAL A 59 -3.32 -11.95 1.45
C VAL A 59 -3.39 -10.79 0.47
N LEU A 60 -3.17 -9.58 0.96
CA LEU A 60 -3.16 -8.38 0.13
C LEU A 60 -1.92 -7.55 0.43
N ALA A 61 -1.49 -6.77 -0.54
CA ALA A 61 -0.52 -5.71 -0.32
C ALA A 61 -1.22 -4.35 -0.34
N TYR A 62 -0.90 -3.46 0.58
CA TYR A 62 -1.29 -2.07 0.46
C TYR A 62 -0.09 -1.21 0.05
N VAL A 63 -0.36 -0.21 -0.77
CA VAL A 63 0.65 0.62 -1.44
C VAL A 63 0.38 2.08 -1.06
N PRO A 64 0.90 2.55 0.08
CA PRO A 64 0.75 3.93 0.47
C PRO A 64 1.57 4.85 -0.43
N GLY A 65 0.99 6.00 -0.74
CA GLY A 65 1.68 7.15 -1.30
C GLY A 65 2.46 7.92 -0.23
N MET A 66 2.45 9.25 -0.31
CA MET A 66 3.08 10.10 0.70
C MET A 66 2.09 10.29 1.87
N ILE A 67 2.47 9.74 3.02
CA ILE A 67 1.71 9.84 4.27
C ILE A 67 2.46 10.77 5.23
N ALA A 68 1.74 11.74 5.79
CA ALA A 68 2.29 12.67 6.77
C ALA A 68 2.55 11.95 8.11
N THR A 69 3.79 11.55 8.30
CA THR A 69 4.32 10.88 9.48
C THR A 69 5.63 11.53 9.89
N GLU A 70 6.12 11.25 11.08
CA GLU A 70 7.42 11.75 11.56
C GLU A 70 8.57 11.40 10.59
N ILE A 71 8.56 10.19 10.01
CA ILE A 71 9.58 9.76 9.03
C ILE A 71 9.52 10.59 7.75
N ALA A 72 8.36 11.12 7.38
CA ALA A 72 8.17 11.91 6.17
C ALA A 72 8.38 13.42 6.41
N ALA A 73 8.47 13.88 7.66
CA ALA A 73 8.47 15.29 8.04
C ALA A 73 9.57 16.09 7.31
N GLU A 74 10.81 15.64 7.34
CA GLU A 74 11.92 16.30 6.66
C GLU A 74 11.70 16.41 5.14
N SER A 75 11.20 15.35 4.51
CA SER A 75 10.92 15.34 3.07
C SER A 75 9.76 16.27 2.71
N ILE A 76 8.75 16.35 3.57
CA ILE A 76 7.60 17.26 3.39
C ILE A 76 8.04 18.72 3.58
N GLU A 77 8.85 19.01 4.61
CA GLU A 77 9.37 20.35 4.83
C GLU A 77 10.20 20.83 3.64
N LYS A 78 11.08 19.98 3.12
CA LYS A 78 12.01 20.34 2.05
C LYS A 78 11.39 20.37 0.66
N TYR A 79 10.45 19.49 0.37
CA TYR A 79 9.92 19.26 -0.98
C TYR A 79 8.39 19.27 -1.06
N GLY A 80 7.69 19.76 -0.04
CA GLY A 80 6.24 19.64 0.11
C GLY A 80 5.46 20.07 -1.12
N ASP A 81 5.72 21.27 -1.66
CA ASP A 81 5.02 21.79 -2.82
C ASP A 81 5.23 20.94 -4.07
N ALA A 82 6.45 20.50 -4.32
CA ALA A 82 6.75 19.61 -5.45
C ALA A 82 6.08 18.23 -5.30
N LEU A 83 6.05 17.68 -4.09
CA LEU A 83 5.37 16.43 -3.80
C LEU A 83 3.85 16.53 -3.95
N LEU A 84 3.25 17.66 -3.53
CA LEU A 84 1.82 17.93 -3.66
C LEU A 84 1.40 18.16 -5.11
N ALA A 85 2.30 18.73 -5.95
CA ALA A 85 2.01 18.92 -7.37
C ALA A 85 1.68 17.61 -8.09
N ASP A 86 2.27 16.49 -7.65
CA ASP A 86 2.06 15.15 -8.21
C ASP A 86 0.83 14.41 -7.64
N ILE A 87 0.16 14.97 -6.63
CA ILE A 87 -0.96 14.31 -5.95
C ILE A 87 -2.27 15.00 -6.31
N PRO A 88 -3.14 14.39 -7.14
CA PRO A 88 -4.43 14.98 -7.53
C PRO A 88 -5.32 15.40 -6.36
N CYS A 89 -5.34 14.66 -5.26
CA CYS A 89 -6.09 15.04 -4.06
C CYS A 89 -5.55 16.28 -3.33
N ARG A 90 -4.40 16.84 -3.76
CA ARG A 90 -3.79 18.09 -3.24
C ARG A 90 -3.54 18.09 -1.72
N ARG A 91 -3.40 16.92 -1.14
CA ARG A 91 -3.01 16.75 0.25
C ARG A 91 -2.18 15.48 0.44
N PHE A 92 -1.37 15.46 1.45
CA PHE A 92 -0.75 14.22 1.93
C PHE A 92 -1.81 13.33 2.59
N GLY A 93 -1.61 12.01 2.49
CA GLY A 93 -2.40 11.07 3.27
C GLY A 93 -2.06 11.18 4.76
N THR A 94 -3.00 10.75 5.59
CA THR A 94 -2.80 10.65 7.05
C THR A 94 -2.75 9.19 7.49
N PRO A 95 -2.24 8.87 8.68
CA PRO A 95 -2.35 7.53 9.25
C PRO A 95 -3.79 7.02 9.30
N GLU A 96 -4.76 7.91 9.55
CA GLU A 96 -6.19 7.59 9.59
C GLU A 96 -6.73 7.21 8.21
N ASP A 97 -6.25 7.85 7.13
CA ASP A 97 -6.62 7.47 5.76
C ASP A 97 -6.22 6.01 5.49
N LEU A 98 -5.01 5.62 5.89
CA LEU A 98 -4.58 4.23 5.78
C LEU A 98 -5.39 3.30 6.69
N GLY A 99 -5.56 3.67 7.95
CA GLY A 99 -6.26 2.86 8.96
C GLY A 99 -7.66 2.47 8.51
N LYS A 100 -8.44 3.42 7.98
CA LYS A 100 -9.79 3.17 7.44
C LYS A 100 -9.80 2.13 6.32
N VAL A 101 -8.85 2.23 5.38
CA VAL A 101 -8.74 1.26 4.29
C VAL A 101 -8.29 -0.11 4.82
N LEU A 102 -7.34 -0.17 5.75
CA LEU A 102 -6.87 -1.43 6.32
C LEU A 102 -7.98 -2.15 7.10
N VAL A 103 -8.80 -1.43 7.85
CA VAL A 103 -10.00 -1.99 8.52
C VAL A 103 -10.98 -2.57 7.51
N PHE A 104 -11.27 -1.85 6.41
CA PHE A 104 -12.10 -2.37 5.33
C PHE A 104 -11.50 -3.65 4.71
N LEU A 105 -10.22 -3.65 4.36
CA LEU A 105 -9.55 -4.80 3.77
C LEU A 105 -9.52 -6.02 4.70
N ALA A 106 -9.48 -5.80 6.01
CA ALA A 106 -9.53 -6.86 7.01
C ALA A 106 -10.93 -7.42 7.25
N SER A 107 -11.98 -6.69 6.87
CA SER A 107 -13.37 -7.06 7.09
C SER A 107 -13.92 -8.02 6.04
N ASP A 108 -15.10 -8.59 6.31
CA ASP A 108 -15.85 -9.44 5.37
C ASP A 108 -16.33 -8.66 4.14
N ALA A 109 -16.49 -7.33 4.24
CA ALA A 109 -16.83 -6.48 3.09
C ALA A 109 -15.80 -6.57 1.95
N ALA A 110 -14.55 -6.89 2.25
CA ALA A 110 -13.49 -7.16 1.28
C ALA A 110 -13.30 -8.65 1.01
N GLY A 111 -14.27 -9.52 1.31
CA GLY A 111 -14.15 -10.98 1.28
C GLY A 111 -13.74 -11.57 -0.07
N TYR A 112 -14.04 -10.90 -1.18
CA TYR A 112 -13.63 -11.34 -2.53
C TYR A 112 -12.32 -10.70 -3.03
N MET A 113 -11.66 -9.88 -2.19
CA MET A 113 -10.37 -9.27 -2.51
C MET A 113 -9.24 -10.16 -1.99
N ASN A 114 -8.43 -10.71 -2.90
CA ASN A 114 -7.28 -11.55 -2.58
C ASN A 114 -6.19 -11.38 -3.64
N GLY A 115 -4.92 -11.39 -3.26
CA GLY A 115 -3.77 -11.30 -4.16
C GLY A 115 -3.53 -9.93 -4.81
N CYS A 116 -4.44 -8.99 -4.66
CA CYS A 116 -4.31 -7.66 -5.23
C CYS A 116 -3.42 -6.74 -4.37
N HIS A 117 -2.96 -5.66 -4.99
CA HIS A 117 -2.33 -4.55 -4.29
C HIS A 117 -3.24 -3.33 -4.36
N VAL A 118 -3.48 -2.71 -3.22
CA VAL A 118 -4.39 -1.58 -3.06
C VAL A 118 -3.59 -0.31 -2.91
N GLU A 119 -3.65 0.55 -3.91
CA GLU A 119 -2.99 1.85 -3.88
C GLU A 119 -3.79 2.84 -3.04
N ILE A 120 -3.10 3.55 -2.12
CA ILE A 120 -3.67 4.56 -1.24
C ILE A 120 -2.77 5.78 -1.35
N SER A 121 -2.86 6.50 -2.47
CA SER A 121 -1.86 7.50 -2.88
C SER A 121 -2.43 8.90 -3.17
N GLY A 122 -3.74 9.08 -3.03
CA GLY A 122 -4.39 10.32 -3.44
C GLY A 122 -4.38 10.56 -4.96
N GLY A 123 -4.23 9.47 -5.74
CA GLY A 123 -4.25 9.50 -7.20
C GLY A 123 -2.90 9.79 -7.84
N LYS A 124 -1.79 9.69 -7.11
CA LYS A 124 -0.45 10.09 -7.62
C LYS A 124 -0.07 9.53 -9.00
N ARG A 125 -0.64 8.41 -9.42
CA ARG A 125 -0.36 7.78 -10.72
C ARG A 125 -1.54 7.75 -11.68
N CYS A 126 -2.68 8.34 -11.32
CA CYS A 126 -3.88 8.21 -12.12
C CYS A 126 -3.79 8.99 -13.45
N VAL A 127 -3.00 10.05 -13.51
CA VAL A 127 -2.75 10.86 -14.69
C VAL A 127 -1.33 11.40 -14.72
N GLN A 128 -0.87 11.79 -15.92
CA GLN A 128 0.35 12.58 -16.07
C GLN A 128 0.02 14.07 -15.85
N ASN A 129 0.94 14.82 -15.25
CA ASN A 129 0.86 16.28 -15.08
C ASN A 129 -0.46 16.74 -14.43
N PRO A 130 -0.86 16.20 -13.26
CA PRO A 130 -2.12 16.52 -12.62
C PRO A 130 -2.26 18.02 -12.31
N GLN A 131 -1.13 18.74 -12.14
CA GLN A 131 -1.07 20.18 -11.89
C GLN A 131 -1.71 21.01 -12.99
N PHE A 132 -1.88 20.52 -14.21
CA PHE A 132 -2.56 21.25 -15.29
C PHE A 132 -4.07 21.38 -15.08
N SER A 133 -4.64 20.61 -14.17
CA SER A 133 -6.06 20.64 -13.82
C SER A 133 -6.38 21.64 -12.70
N TYR A 134 -5.39 22.34 -12.14
CA TYR A 134 -5.56 23.20 -10.95
C TYR A 134 -5.54 24.69 -11.28
N GLN A 135 -5.98 25.06 -12.47
CA GLN A 135 -6.09 26.46 -12.91
C GLN A 135 -7.39 27.09 -12.44
#